data_3e29d627943089403e6ecf212c19e5e4
#
_entry.id   3e29d627943089403e6ecf212c19e5e4
#
_cell.length_a   1.000
_cell.length_b   1.000
_cell.length_c   1.000
_cell.angle_alpha   90.00
_cell.angle_beta   90.00
_cell.angle_gamma   90.00
#
_symmetry.space_group_name_H-M   'P 1'
#
loop_
_entity.id
_entity.type
_entity.pdbx_description
1 polymer ?
#
loop_
_entity_poly.entity_id
_entity_poly.type
_entity_poly.pdbx_seq_one_letter_code
_entity_poly.pdbx_strand_id
1 'polypeptide(L)'
;YAWQGTGNWTIEALTKAKQQGYDTVIATHDFEADDAATAETGKAIVSTDTGDVTVLTAQSVLSNLAQGKATSSDAEADGEGTTAGRLARFVAQSAFYQMEQPYAERNLLVCLNDNSDPAVVDALMTDVEQSPWLNITDLNTLSNADPTLSGDDAAAIVPQSDGINDA
;
A
#
# COMPACT_ATOMS: atom_id res chain seq x y z
N TYR A 1 6.59 -13.20 -6.58
CA TYR A 1 5.70 -12.45 -5.69
C TYR A 1 4.64 -13.38 -5.12
N ALA A 2 4.27 -13.21 -3.85
CA ALA A 2 3.11 -13.86 -3.26
C ALA A 2 2.13 -12.81 -2.72
N TRP A 3 0.85 -13.16 -2.74
CA TRP A 3 -0.24 -12.38 -2.20
C TRP A 3 -1.27 -13.34 -1.59
N GLN A 4 -1.79 -13.02 -0.40
CA GLN A 4 -2.74 -13.90 0.29
C GLN A 4 -4.14 -13.29 0.47
N GLY A 5 -4.52 -12.37 -0.39
CA GLY A 5 -5.86 -11.78 -0.37
C GLY A 5 -6.05 -10.84 0.83
N THR A 6 -7.03 -11.15 1.67
CA THR A 6 -7.39 -10.34 2.84
C THR A 6 -6.67 -10.74 4.13
N GLY A 7 -5.84 -11.78 4.11
CA GLY A 7 -5.06 -12.21 5.28
C GLY A 7 -3.83 -11.33 5.52
N ASN A 8 -3.48 -11.16 6.79
CA ASN A 8 -2.28 -10.45 7.19
C ASN A 8 -1.03 -11.32 7.03
N TRP A 9 0.09 -10.67 6.72
CA TRP A 9 1.39 -11.33 6.65
C TRP A 9 2.05 -11.38 8.03
N THR A 10 1.74 -12.41 8.82
CA THR A 10 2.44 -12.70 10.07
C THR A 10 3.85 -13.23 9.79
N ILE A 11 4.71 -13.25 10.82
CA ILE A 11 6.06 -13.83 10.68
C ILE A 11 6.03 -15.30 10.23
N GLU A 12 5.04 -16.06 10.66
CA GLU A 12 4.83 -17.45 10.24
C GLU A 12 4.45 -17.53 8.76
N ALA A 13 3.53 -16.67 8.30
CA ALA A 13 3.11 -16.61 6.91
C ALA A 13 4.28 -16.19 5.98
N LEU A 14 5.08 -15.21 6.40
CA LEU A 14 6.29 -14.79 5.69
C LEU A 14 7.31 -15.91 5.59
N THR A 15 7.57 -16.61 6.71
CA THR A 15 8.47 -17.78 6.73
C THR A 15 7.99 -18.86 5.77
N LYS A 16 6.69 -19.13 5.76
CA LYS A 16 6.08 -20.12 4.87
C LYS A 16 6.17 -19.72 3.38
N ALA A 17 5.94 -18.44 3.08
CA ALA A 17 6.11 -17.92 1.71
C ALA A 17 7.56 -18.10 1.24
N LYS A 18 8.54 -17.78 2.10
CA LYS A 18 9.97 -17.97 1.81
C LYS A 18 10.32 -19.43 1.54
N GLN A 19 9.82 -20.35 2.35
CA GLN A 19 10.01 -21.80 2.15
C GLN A 19 9.41 -22.30 0.83
N GLN A 20 8.36 -21.63 0.33
CA GLN A 20 7.74 -21.94 -0.96
C GLN A 20 8.46 -21.28 -2.15
N GLY A 21 9.54 -20.53 -1.90
CA GLY A 21 10.34 -19.88 -2.93
C GLY A 21 9.89 -18.46 -3.30
N TYR A 22 9.06 -17.84 -2.46
CA TYR A 22 8.66 -16.43 -2.64
C TYR A 22 9.56 -15.51 -1.83
N ASP A 23 10.31 -14.67 -2.50
CA ASP A 23 11.21 -13.68 -1.87
C ASP A 23 10.53 -12.32 -1.64
N THR A 24 9.39 -12.10 -2.29
CA THR A 24 8.64 -10.85 -2.22
C THR A 24 7.15 -11.14 -2.02
N VAL A 25 6.54 -10.44 -1.09
CA VAL A 25 5.11 -10.52 -0.81
C VAL A 25 4.45 -9.15 -0.94
N ILE A 26 3.14 -9.14 -1.21
CA ILE A 26 2.33 -7.92 -1.27
C ILE A 26 1.41 -7.93 -0.05
N ALA A 27 1.54 -6.90 0.80
CA ALA A 27 0.68 -6.66 1.96
C ALA A 27 -0.32 -5.55 1.63
N THR A 28 -1.61 -5.86 1.73
CA THR A 28 -2.71 -4.94 1.41
C THR A 28 -3.28 -4.23 2.64
N HIS A 29 -2.98 -4.67 3.84
CA HIS A 29 -3.40 -4.10 5.12
C HIS A 29 -2.45 -4.51 6.25
N ASP A 30 -2.55 -3.80 7.35
CA ASP A 30 -1.91 -4.07 8.65
C ASP A 30 -0.39 -4.29 8.59
N PHE A 31 0.27 -3.59 7.69
CA PHE A 31 1.72 -3.60 7.55
C PHE A 31 2.27 -2.18 7.42
N GLU A 32 1.70 -1.25 8.19
CA GLU A 32 2.09 0.16 8.18
C GLU A 32 2.72 0.55 9.52
N ALA A 33 3.81 1.31 9.48
CA ALA A 33 4.30 1.99 10.67
C ALA A 33 3.43 3.22 10.95
N ASP A 34 3.02 3.40 12.20
CA ASP A 34 2.02 4.40 12.62
C ASP A 34 2.36 5.86 12.21
N ASP A 35 3.64 6.20 12.02
CA ASP A 35 4.06 7.58 11.77
C ASP A 35 4.81 7.83 10.45
N ALA A 36 5.35 6.81 9.82
CA ALA A 36 6.23 6.97 8.67
C ALA A 36 5.58 6.56 7.33
N ALA A 37 4.50 5.84 7.39
CA ALA A 37 3.93 5.13 6.26
C ALA A 37 3.32 6.03 5.19
N THR A 38 3.03 7.26 5.52
CA THR A 38 2.29 8.15 4.61
C THR A 38 3.16 8.74 3.52
N ALA A 39 4.46 8.81 3.75
CA ALA A 39 5.33 9.63 2.91
C ALA A 39 6.48 8.87 2.26
N GLU A 40 6.69 7.61 2.58
CA GLU A 40 7.87 6.87 2.17
C GLU A 40 7.55 5.66 1.27
N THR A 41 8.57 5.12 0.64
CA THR A 41 8.46 3.92 -0.20
C THR A 41 7.87 2.77 0.59
N GLY A 42 6.78 2.19 0.12
CA GLY A 42 6.08 1.07 0.76
C GLY A 42 6.85 -0.24 0.64
N LYS A 43 8.09 -0.31 1.17
CA LYS A 43 8.92 -1.51 1.15
C LYS A 43 9.57 -1.74 2.52
N ALA A 44 9.35 -2.93 3.06
CA ALA A 44 10.04 -3.41 4.25
C ALA A 44 10.83 -4.69 3.95
N ILE A 45 11.93 -4.91 4.66
CA ILE A 45 12.67 -6.17 4.61
C ILE A 45 12.56 -6.82 5.99
N VAL A 46 11.81 -7.92 6.05
CA VAL A 46 11.56 -8.69 7.27
C VAL A 46 12.47 -9.93 7.29
N SER A 47 13.25 -10.05 8.34
CA SER A 47 14.06 -11.25 8.56
C SER A 47 13.21 -12.37 9.15
N THR A 48 13.28 -13.55 8.55
CA THR A 48 12.64 -14.78 9.04
C THR A 48 13.70 -15.86 9.30
N ASP A 49 13.32 -16.93 9.97
CA ASP A 49 14.21 -18.08 10.21
C ASP A 49 14.74 -18.73 8.91
N THR A 50 14.09 -18.47 7.79
CA THR A 50 14.43 -19.04 6.47
C THR A 50 15.08 -18.02 5.53
N GLY A 51 15.34 -16.81 6.01
CA GLY A 51 15.96 -15.71 5.28
C GLY A 51 15.04 -14.49 5.13
N ASP A 52 15.55 -13.44 4.52
CA ASP A 52 14.84 -12.18 4.37
C ASP A 52 13.70 -12.27 3.34
N VAL A 53 12.60 -11.62 3.66
CA VAL A 53 11.43 -11.44 2.78
C VAL A 53 11.21 -9.96 2.55
N THR A 54 11.11 -9.57 1.29
CA THR A 54 10.68 -8.23 0.91
C THR A 54 9.17 -8.14 0.99
N VAL A 55 8.67 -7.19 1.77
CA VAL A 55 7.25 -6.88 1.87
C VAL A 55 6.98 -5.56 1.15
N LEU A 56 6.13 -5.58 0.14
CA LEU A 56 5.64 -4.40 -0.53
C LEU A 56 4.29 -4.03 0.08
N THR A 57 4.24 -2.89 0.77
CA THR A 57 3.04 -2.46 1.49
C THR A 57 2.18 -1.54 0.65
N ALA A 58 0.87 -1.79 0.61
CA ALA A 58 -0.06 -0.89 -0.02
C ALA A 58 -0.22 0.39 0.81
N GLN A 59 -0.24 1.53 0.15
CA GLN A 59 -0.61 2.79 0.80
C GLN A 59 -2.13 2.79 1.02
N SER A 60 -2.56 2.76 2.27
CA SER A 60 -3.95 2.48 2.67
C SER A 60 -4.92 3.55 2.21
N VAL A 61 -4.60 4.83 2.42
CA VAL A 61 -5.47 5.96 2.06
C VAL A 61 -5.73 5.99 0.56
N LEU A 62 -4.67 5.94 -0.26
CA LEU A 62 -4.81 5.96 -1.71
C LEU A 62 -5.49 4.70 -2.24
N SER A 63 -5.20 3.54 -1.66
CA SER A 63 -5.85 2.27 -2.05
C SER A 63 -7.35 2.28 -1.72
N ASN A 64 -7.75 2.77 -0.55
CA ASN A 64 -9.16 2.90 -0.18
C ASN A 64 -9.91 3.82 -1.16
N LEU A 65 -9.37 4.99 -1.45
CA LEU A 65 -9.95 5.93 -2.40
C LEU A 65 -10.08 5.32 -3.81
N ALA A 66 -9.02 4.64 -4.28
CA ALA A 66 -9.00 3.95 -5.57
C ALA A 66 -10.01 2.79 -5.65
N GLN A 67 -10.30 2.13 -4.53
CA GLN A 67 -11.31 1.08 -4.41
C GLN A 67 -12.74 1.61 -4.25
N GLY A 68 -12.92 2.94 -4.23
CA GLY A 68 -14.23 3.56 -4.04
C GLY A 68 -14.70 3.64 -2.59
N LYS A 69 -13.79 3.49 -1.62
CA LYS A 69 -14.06 3.62 -0.19
C LYS A 69 -13.66 5.00 0.30
N ALA A 70 -14.43 5.56 1.22
CA ALA A 70 -14.03 6.75 1.96
C ALA A 70 -12.92 6.42 2.98
N THR A 71 -12.13 7.42 3.32
CA THR A 71 -11.04 7.27 4.30
C THR A 71 -11.53 7.22 5.74
N SER A 72 -12.70 7.81 6.00
CA SER A 72 -13.42 7.74 7.28
C SER A 72 -14.90 8.05 7.07
N SER A 73 -15.73 7.80 8.11
CA SER A 73 -17.15 8.17 8.09
C SER A 73 -17.38 9.68 8.02
N ASP A 74 -16.53 10.47 8.64
CA ASP A 74 -16.60 11.92 8.60
C ASP A 74 -16.22 12.45 7.21
N ALA A 75 -15.17 11.90 6.61
CA ALA A 75 -14.75 12.23 5.25
C ALA A 75 -15.81 11.83 4.20
N GLU A 76 -16.51 10.70 4.41
CA GLU A 76 -17.64 10.30 3.58
C GLU A 76 -18.77 11.34 3.61
N ALA A 77 -19.10 11.85 4.78
CA ALA A 77 -20.11 12.92 4.94
C ALA A 77 -19.67 14.25 4.32
N ASP A 78 -18.36 14.56 4.37
CA ASP A 78 -17.81 15.86 3.96
C ASP A 78 -17.40 15.92 2.47
N GLY A 79 -17.49 14.85 1.71
CA GLY A 79 -17.15 14.90 0.27
C GLY A 79 -16.75 13.60 -0.36
N GLU A 80 -16.21 12.65 0.41
CA GLU A 80 -15.81 11.32 -0.10
C GLU A 80 -17.00 10.36 -0.32
N GLY A 81 -18.23 10.79 -0.05
CA GLY A 81 -19.45 10.05 -0.35
C GLY A 81 -19.73 9.86 -1.84
N THR A 82 -19.05 10.61 -2.71
CA THR A 82 -19.18 10.49 -4.17
C THR A 82 -17.91 10.00 -4.83
N THR A 83 -18.03 9.38 -5.99
CA THR A 83 -16.86 8.96 -6.80
C THR A 83 -15.97 10.16 -7.14
N ALA A 84 -16.55 11.28 -7.58
CA ALA A 84 -15.78 12.49 -7.90
C ALA A 84 -15.04 13.04 -6.67
N GLY A 85 -15.68 13.03 -5.50
CA GLY A 85 -15.05 13.46 -4.25
C GLY A 85 -13.86 12.57 -3.87
N ARG A 86 -13.99 11.25 -3.98
CA ARG A 86 -12.90 10.31 -3.72
C ARG A 86 -11.73 10.47 -4.70
N LEU A 87 -12.00 10.65 -5.99
CA LEU A 87 -10.96 10.90 -7.00
C LEU A 87 -10.25 12.24 -6.74
N ALA A 88 -11.00 13.30 -6.46
CA ALA A 88 -10.41 14.59 -6.09
C ALA A 88 -9.54 14.49 -4.82
N ARG A 89 -9.98 13.72 -3.83
CA ARG A 89 -9.20 13.45 -2.63
C ARG A 89 -7.94 12.65 -2.93
N PHE A 90 -8.00 11.64 -3.80
CA PHE A 90 -6.84 10.87 -4.24
C PHE A 90 -5.77 11.78 -4.84
N VAL A 91 -6.16 12.64 -5.78
CA VAL A 91 -5.26 13.61 -6.42
C VAL A 91 -4.67 14.58 -5.39
N ALA A 92 -5.50 15.15 -4.51
CA ALA A 92 -5.04 16.07 -3.47
C ALA A 92 -4.08 15.40 -2.48
N GLN A 93 -4.36 14.16 -2.05
CA GLN A 93 -3.51 13.42 -1.13
C GLN A 93 -2.16 13.06 -1.77
N SER A 94 -2.16 12.65 -3.03
CA SER A 94 -0.91 12.37 -3.75
C SER A 94 -0.03 13.62 -3.91
N ALA A 95 -0.65 14.78 -4.19
CA ALA A 95 0.06 16.06 -4.23
C ALA A 95 0.60 16.46 -2.86
N PHE A 96 -0.15 16.21 -1.79
CA PHE A 96 0.30 16.45 -0.42
C PHE A 96 1.56 15.64 -0.11
N TYR A 97 1.58 14.34 -0.42
CA TYR A 97 2.76 13.50 -0.25
C TYR A 97 3.97 14.02 -1.03
N GLN A 98 3.78 14.51 -2.25
CA GLN A 98 4.85 15.12 -3.02
C GLN A 98 5.38 16.41 -2.38
N MET A 99 4.51 17.23 -1.78
CA MET A 99 4.90 18.48 -1.14
C MET A 99 5.63 18.29 0.20
N GLU A 100 5.37 17.20 0.91
CA GLU A 100 6.06 16.90 2.18
C GLU A 100 7.56 16.72 2.00
N GLN A 101 7.98 16.06 0.92
CA GLN A 101 9.39 15.84 0.60
C GLN A 101 9.61 15.98 -0.91
N PRO A 102 9.64 17.20 -1.45
CA PRO A 102 9.65 17.45 -2.89
C PRO A 102 10.92 16.98 -3.62
N TYR A 103 11.97 16.64 -2.87
CA TYR A 103 13.25 16.16 -3.41
C TYR A 103 13.48 14.66 -3.20
N ALA A 104 12.55 13.97 -2.54
CA ALA A 104 12.62 12.52 -2.36
C ALA A 104 11.80 11.80 -3.44
N GLU A 105 12.42 10.82 -4.07
CA GLU A 105 11.69 9.87 -4.92
C GLU A 105 10.88 8.93 -4.02
N ARG A 106 9.59 8.81 -4.32
CA ARG A 106 8.67 7.95 -3.57
C ARG A 106 7.97 6.99 -4.49
N ASN A 107 7.96 5.74 -4.09
CA ASN A 107 7.27 4.69 -4.79
C ASN A 107 6.15 4.16 -3.89
N LEU A 108 4.91 4.48 -4.22
CA LEU A 108 3.72 4.07 -3.47
C LEU A 108 2.99 2.97 -4.22
N LEU A 109 2.58 1.94 -3.49
CA LEU A 109 1.76 0.86 -4.04
C LEU A 109 0.29 1.17 -3.78
N VAL A 110 -0.50 1.24 -4.83
CA VAL A 110 -1.96 1.37 -4.77
C VAL A 110 -2.58 0.06 -5.21
N CYS A 111 -3.37 -0.56 -4.34
CA CYS A 111 -4.05 -1.81 -4.63
C CYS A 111 -5.52 -1.56 -4.98
N LEU A 112 -5.95 -2.14 -6.09
CA LEU A 112 -7.36 -2.28 -6.46
C LEU A 112 -7.87 -3.64 -5.96
N ASN A 113 -9.17 -3.82 -5.92
CA ASN A 113 -9.79 -5.10 -5.63
C ASN A 113 -10.65 -5.58 -6.82
N ASP A 114 -11.10 -6.82 -6.77
CA ASP A 114 -11.92 -7.46 -7.80
C ASP A 114 -13.33 -6.84 -7.96
N ASN A 115 -13.78 -6.03 -6.99
CA ASN A 115 -15.05 -5.31 -7.03
C ASN A 115 -14.88 -3.85 -7.48
N SER A 116 -13.69 -3.40 -7.84
CA SER A 116 -13.46 -2.05 -8.32
C SER A 116 -14.22 -1.81 -9.63
N ASP A 117 -15.01 -0.72 -9.67
CA ASP A 117 -15.77 -0.35 -10.87
C ASP A 117 -14.81 0.06 -11.99
N PRO A 118 -14.84 -0.59 -13.17
CA PRO A 118 -13.97 -0.24 -14.28
C PRO A 118 -14.05 1.24 -14.71
N ALA A 119 -15.20 1.87 -14.61
CA ALA A 119 -15.35 3.29 -14.95
C ALA A 119 -14.65 4.20 -13.94
N VAL A 120 -14.63 3.80 -12.65
CA VAL A 120 -13.87 4.51 -11.61
C VAL A 120 -12.38 4.34 -11.82
N VAL A 121 -11.94 3.14 -12.18
CA VAL A 121 -10.53 2.86 -12.49
C VAL A 121 -10.06 3.67 -13.70
N ASP A 122 -10.86 3.74 -14.77
CA ASP A 122 -10.55 4.54 -15.96
C ASP A 122 -10.43 6.03 -15.64
N ALA A 123 -11.35 6.56 -14.83
CA ALA A 123 -11.29 7.94 -14.36
C ALA A 123 -10.05 8.19 -13.48
N LEU A 124 -9.73 7.27 -12.57
CA LEU A 124 -8.53 7.33 -11.75
C LEU A 124 -7.25 7.37 -12.61
N MET A 125 -7.17 6.51 -13.61
CA MET A 125 -6.01 6.49 -14.53
C MET A 125 -5.88 7.80 -15.30
N THR A 126 -7.01 8.38 -15.72
CA THR A 126 -7.03 9.70 -16.37
C THR A 126 -6.51 10.78 -15.43
N ASP A 127 -6.94 10.80 -14.17
CA ASP A 127 -6.49 11.77 -13.17
C ASP A 127 -5.00 11.62 -12.87
N VAL A 128 -4.50 10.39 -12.80
CA VAL A 128 -3.06 10.09 -12.61
C VAL A 128 -2.25 10.62 -13.80
N GLU A 129 -2.68 10.37 -15.03
CA GLU A 129 -2.00 10.86 -16.25
C GLU A 129 -1.98 12.39 -16.33
N GLN A 130 -3.00 13.06 -15.80
CA GLN A 130 -3.08 14.53 -15.77
C GLN A 130 -2.30 15.15 -14.60
N SER A 131 -1.81 14.37 -13.67
CA SER A 131 -1.08 14.82 -12.48
C SER A 131 0.44 14.76 -12.72
N PRO A 132 1.11 15.90 -12.99
CA PRO A 132 2.51 15.91 -13.41
C PRO A 132 3.51 15.44 -12.34
N TRP A 133 3.06 15.28 -11.08
CA TRP A 133 3.84 14.74 -9.97
C TRP A 133 3.70 13.22 -9.83
N LEU A 134 2.82 12.57 -10.59
CA LEU A 134 2.61 11.13 -10.56
C LEU A 134 3.21 10.47 -11.80
N ASN A 135 3.83 9.31 -11.58
CA ASN A 135 4.32 8.43 -12.61
C ASN A 135 3.86 7.02 -12.32
N ILE A 136 3.21 6.38 -13.29
CA ILE A 136 2.88 4.96 -13.18
C ILE A 136 4.15 4.16 -13.48
N THR A 137 4.47 3.23 -12.59
CA THR A 137 5.61 2.34 -12.72
C THR A 137 5.22 0.89 -12.42
N ASP A 138 6.16 -0.02 -12.46
CA ASP A 138 5.94 -1.44 -12.22
C ASP A 138 6.40 -1.88 -10.82
N LEU A 139 5.98 -3.08 -10.41
CA LEU A 139 6.36 -3.67 -9.12
C LEU A 139 7.87 -3.92 -9.00
N ASN A 140 8.60 -4.07 -10.10
CA ASN A 140 10.05 -4.26 -10.04
C ASN A 140 10.75 -2.98 -9.61
N THR A 141 10.26 -1.82 -10.04
CA THR A 141 10.77 -0.52 -9.59
C THR A 141 10.62 -0.39 -8.08
N LEU A 142 9.42 -0.65 -7.54
CA LEU A 142 9.19 -0.64 -6.09
C LEU A 142 10.03 -1.70 -5.36
N SER A 143 10.11 -2.90 -5.89
CA SER A 143 10.90 -3.99 -5.30
C SER A 143 12.41 -3.68 -5.26
N ASN A 144 12.92 -2.88 -6.19
CA ASN A 144 14.32 -2.47 -6.25
C ASN A 144 14.62 -1.15 -5.52
N ALA A 145 13.59 -0.41 -5.09
CA ALA A 145 13.78 0.79 -4.29
C ALA A 145 14.43 0.47 -2.93
N ASP A 146 15.01 1.47 -2.29
CA ASP A 146 15.53 1.31 -0.94
C ASP A 146 14.38 0.97 0.04
N PRO A 147 14.59 0.07 1.00
CA PRO A 147 13.56 -0.24 1.99
C PRO A 147 13.36 0.93 2.95
N THR A 148 12.13 1.23 3.27
CA THR A 148 11.77 2.19 4.33
C THR A 148 12.11 1.63 5.70
N LEU A 149 11.84 0.34 5.90
CA LEU A 149 12.06 -0.37 7.15
C LEU A 149 12.84 -1.66 6.92
N SER A 150 13.73 -1.97 7.86
CA SER A 150 14.50 -3.22 7.86
C SER A 150 14.89 -3.62 9.29
N GLY A 151 15.28 -4.87 9.49
CA GLY A 151 15.72 -5.37 10.80
C GLY A 151 14.62 -5.27 11.86
N ASP A 152 14.97 -4.76 13.05
CA ASP A 152 14.05 -4.69 14.20
C ASP A 152 12.86 -3.76 13.94
N ASP A 153 13.05 -2.67 13.21
CA ASP A 153 11.96 -1.75 12.86
C ASP A 153 10.93 -2.42 11.93
N ALA A 154 11.39 -3.19 10.96
CA ALA A 154 10.50 -3.98 10.11
C ALA A 154 9.81 -5.10 10.89
N ALA A 155 10.50 -5.74 11.83
CA ALA A 155 9.91 -6.77 12.69
C ALA A 155 8.81 -6.21 13.62
N ALA A 156 8.95 -4.96 14.05
CA ALA A 156 7.99 -4.31 14.96
C ALA A 156 6.62 -4.07 14.31
N ILE A 157 6.56 -3.90 12.98
CA ILE A 157 5.31 -3.67 12.25
C ILE A 157 4.67 -4.94 11.69
N VAL A 158 5.27 -6.11 11.91
CA VAL A 158 4.69 -7.40 11.48
C VAL A 158 3.41 -7.68 12.28
N PRO A 159 2.27 -7.91 11.60
CA PRO A 159 1.02 -8.28 12.28
C PRO A 159 1.18 -9.52 13.15
N GLN A 160 0.61 -9.49 14.34
CA GLN A 160 0.67 -10.61 15.33
C GLN A 160 -0.36 -11.70 15.04
N SER A 161 -1.42 -11.39 14.27
CA SER A 161 -2.46 -12.35 13.87
C SER A 161 -2.76 -12.24 12.38
N ASP A 162 -3.25 -13.35 11.81
CA ASP A 162 -3.62 -13.44 10.40
C ASP A 162 -4.93 -12.69 10.05
N GLY A 163 -5.62 -12.14 11.04
CA GLY A 163 -6.88 -11.41 10.85
C GLY A 163 -8.06 -12.26 10.39
N ILE A 164 -7.88 -13.58 10.27
CA ILE A 164 -8.90 -14.48 9.68
C ILE A 164 -9.90 -14.99 10.73
N ASN A 165 -9.60 -14.87 12.02
CA ASN A 165 -10.34 -15.53 13.10
C ASN A 165 -11.26 -14.65 13.95
N ASP A 166 -11.49 -13.40 13.59
CA ASP A 166 -12.32 -12.47 14.36
C ASP A 166 -13.73 -12.26 13.76
N ALA A 167 -14.32 -13.33 13.22
CA ALA A 167 -15.69 -13.33 12.73
C ALA A 167 -16.59 -14.27 13.57
#